data_31ac78b64f71af9ceefda2646fab82b1
#
_entry.id   31ac78b64f71af9ceefda2646fab82b1
#
_cell.length_a   1.000
_cell.length_b   1.000
_cell.length_c   1.000
_cell.angle_alpha   90.00
_cell.angle_beta   90.00
_cell.angle_gamma   90.00
#
_symmetry.space_group_name_H-M   'P 1'
#
loop_
_entity.id
_entity.type
_entity.pdbx_description
1 polymer ?
#
loop_
_entity_poly.entity_id
_entity_poly.type
_entity_poly.pdbx_seq_one_letter_code
_entity_poly.pdbx_strand_id
1 'polypeptide(L)'
;KYDIFSASYKESIIIDKSIDIDYIMCNSGCLYAAQASNRNEEKESIYYLLYQIDVKSGKKIAQWFDAVYYNKGWNDELIHGNIFYNIRENKDLFVLGLMDTIMCIKGDAVFPFLAIESERLVQKEDFLKDEKVPTSNPRVRGKRMMSLLTRLSAQNKIYQISDVFECDSMLYFSCMGRILYFVQYDEKKRIAFTYSRVANDVLFRMIPEYFQLPKHSNVAYLR
;
A
#
# COMPACT_ATOMS: atom_id res chain seq x y z
N LYS A 1 18.41 -12.89 -12.20
CA LYS A 1 18.18 -12.02 -13.37
C LYS A 1 17.93 -12.87 -14.60
N TYR A 2 17.01 -12.47 -15.45
CA TYR A 2 16.70 -13.08 -16.73
C TYR A 2 16.86 -12.06 -17.84
N ASP A 3 17.25 -12.53 -19.01
CA ASP A 3 17.16 -11.72 -20.22
C ASP A 3 15.73 -11.85 -20.76
N ILE A 4 14.98 -10.75 -20.79
CA ILE A 4 13.58 -10.74 -21.22
C ILE A 4 13.41 -11.02 -22.73
N PHE A 5 14.44 -10.79 -23.53
CA PHE A 5 14.39 -11.04 -24.98
C PHE A 5 14.70 -12.49 -25.34
N SER A 6 15.63 -13.11 -24.61
CA SER A 6 16.01 -14.52 -24.84
C SER A 6 15.34 -15.48 -23.86
N ALA A 7 14.65 -14.98 -22.85
CA ALA A 7 14.12 -15.73 -21.70
C ALA A 7 15.19 -16.60 -20.99
N SER A 8 16.46 -16.21 -21.12
CA SER A 8 17.57 -16.95 -20.54
C SER A 8 17.92 -16.46 -19.15
N TYR A 9 18.20 -17.41 -18.26
CA TYR A 9 18.71 -17.11 -16.92
C TYR A 9 20.13 -16.57 -17.01
N LYS A 10 20.41 -15.44 -16.39
CA LYS A 10 21.75 -14.85 -16.34
C LYS A 10 22.45 -15.09 -15.01
N GLU A 11 21.79 -14.68 -13.93
CA GLU A 11 22.39 -14.77 -12.60
C GLU A 11 21.33 -14.67 -11.49
N SER A 12 21.68 -15.14 -10.29
CA SER A 12 20.90 -14.92 -9.08
C SER A 12 21.65 -13.99 -8.12
N ILE A 13 20.88 -13.28 -7.31
CA ILE A 13 21.40 -12.48 -6.21
C ILE A 13 20.82 -13.07 -4.93
N ILE A 14 21.70 -13.36 -3.98
CA ILE A 14 21.27 -13.77 -2.64
C ILE A 14 21.06 -12.49 -1.83
N ILE A 15 19.83 -12.23 -1.47
CA ILE A 15 19.47 -11.07 -0.65
C ILE A 15 19.70 -11.39 0.83
N ASP A 16 19.99 -10.36 1.59
CA ASP A 16 20.16 -10.44 3.05
C ASP A 16 18.98 -11.17 3.70
N LYS A 17 19.27 -12.27 4.37
CA LYS A 17 18.27 -13.14 5.02
C LYS A 17 17.56 -12.48 6.22
N SER A 18 18.02 -11.33 6.66
CA SER A 18 17.37 -10.57 7.73
C SER A 18 16.10 -9.84 7.29
N ILE A 19 15.82 -9.80 5.96
CA ILE A 19 14.67 -9.13 5.37
C ILE A 19 13.68 -10.17 4.89
N ASP A 20 12.47 -10.15 5.41
CA ASP A 20 11.33 -10.91 4.87
C ASP A 20 10.72 -10.12 3.71
N ILE A 21 11.03 -10.52 2.48
CA ILE A 21 10.62 -9.80 1.29
C ILE A 21 9.23 -10.26 0.85
N ASP A 22 8.27 -9.34 0.83
CA ASP A 22 6.94 -9.58 0.30
C ASP A 22 6.78 -8.99 -1.12
N TYR A 23 7.43 -7.84 -1.40
CA TYR A 23 7.34 -7.13 -2.69
C TYR A 23 8.69 -6.62 -3.13
N ILE A 24 8.88 -6.53 -4.45
CA ILE A 24 10.12 -6.03 -5.06
C ILE A 24 9.79 -5.04 -6.18
N MET A 25 10.59 -3.98 -6.25
CA MET A 25 10.59 -3.03 -7.36
C MET A 25 12.03 -2.73 -7.78
N CYS A 26 12.25 -2.64 -9.10
CA CYS A 26 13.51 -2.16 -9.67
C CYS A 26 13.28 -0.78 -10.29
N ASN A 27 14.06 0.21 -9.87
CA ASN A 27 14.06 1.55 -10.45
C ASN A 27 15.49 2.08 -10.59
N SER A 28 15.82 2.59 -11.79
CA SER A 28 17.09 3.29 -12.06
C SER A 28 18.33 2.54 -11.58
N GLY A 29 18.34 1.20 -11.70
CA GLY A 29 19.44 0.35 -11.24
C GLY A 29 19.48 0.06 -9.74
N CYS A 30 18.53 0.56 -8.98
CA CYS A 30 18.32 0.23 -7.57
C CYS A 30 17.25 -0.86 -7.43
N LEU A 31 17.42 -1.72 -6.44
CA LEU A 31 16.45 -2.72 -6.03
C LEU A 31 15.83 -2.28 -4.71
N TYR A 32 14.51 -2.14 -4.71
CA TYR A 32 13.74 -1.88 -3.51
C TYR A 32 12.96 -3.13 -3.13
N ALA A 33 12.99 -3.47 -1.85
CA ALA A 33 12.22 -4.56 -1.27
C ALA A 33 11.32 -4.03 -0.17
N ALA A 34 10.07 -4.46 -0.15
CA ALA A 34 9.14 -4.11 0.91
C ALA A 34 8.80 -5.33 1.75
N GLN A 35 8.70 -5.09 3.06
CA GLN A 35 8.31 -6.06 4.05
C GLN A 35 6.99 -5.62 4.69
N ALA A 36 5.93 -6.37 4.43
CA ALA A 36 4.58 -6.06 4.92
C ALA A 36 4.29 -6.67 6.29
N SER A 37 5.00 -7.73 6.67
CA SER A 37 4.76 -8.44 7.91
C SER A 37 6.04 -8.86 8.61
N ASN A 38 5.98 -8.96 9.95
CA ASN A 38 7.04 -9.59 10.74
C ASN A 38 6.64 -11.03 11.06
N ARG A 39 7.32 -11.97 10.42
CA ARG A 39 7.05 -13.42 10.62
C ARG A 39 7.92 -14.05 11.71
N ASN A 40 8.85 -13.29 12.26
CA ASN A 40 9.77 -13.81 13.27
C ASN A 40 9.19 -13.63 14.68
N GLU A 41 8.70 -14.71 15.27
CA GLU A 41 8.12 -14.73 16.62
C GLU A 41 9.15 -14.51 17.73
N GLU A 42 10.43 -14.84 17.47
CA GLU A 42 11.49 -14.80 18.49
C GLU A 42 12.08 -13.40 18.70
N LYS A 43 11.79 -12.48 17.80
CA LYS A 43 12.32 -11.12 17.86
C LYS A 43 11.21 -10.09 17.89
N GLU A 44 11.02 -9.40 18.98
CA GLU A 44 10.43 -8.05 19.00
C GLU A 44 11.32 -7.07 18.22
N SER A 45 11.87 -7.52 17.08
CA SER A 45 12.77 -6.69 16.30
C SER A 45 11.95 -5.69 15.49
N ILE A 46 12.31 -4.43 15.65
CA ILE A 46 11.82 -3.37 14.76
C ILE A 46 12.19 -3.77 13.34
N TYR A 47 11.18 -3.94 12.48
CA TYR A 47 11.40 -4.11 11.05
C TYR A 47 10.98 -2.84 10.32
N TYR A 48 11.45 -2.68 9.11
CA TYR A 48 11.18 -1.52 8.27
C TYR A 48 10.33 -1.93 7.08
N LEU A 49 9.47 -1.04 6.62
CA LEU A 49 8.54 -1.34 5.53
C LEU A 49 9.20 -1.29 4.15
N LEU A 50 10.31 -0.55 4.02
CA LEU A 50 11.03 -0.40 2.76
C LEU A 50 12.54 -0.52 2.96
N TYR A 51 13.19 -1.28 2.09
CA TYR A 51 14.64 -1.47 2.04
C TYR A 51 15.17 -1.19 0.65
N GLN A 52 16.37 -0.60 0.57
CA GLN A 52 17.15 -0.55 -0.65
C GLN A 52 18.25 -1.60 -0.60
N ILE A 53 18.41 -2.32 -1.68
CA ILE A 53 19.32 -3.45 -1.80
C ILE A 53 20.29 -3.21 -2.96
N ASP A 54 21.58 -3.42 -2.70
CA ASP A 54 22.60 -3.42 -3.75
C ASP A 54 22.39 -4.61 -4.67
N VAL A 55 22.12 -4.34 -5.92
CA VAL A 55 21.87 -5.38 -6.94
C VAL A 55 23.08 -6.27 -7.24
N LYS A 56 24.30 -5.89 -6.85
CA LYS A 56 25.50 -6.67 -7.05
C LYS A 56 25.79 -7.61 -5.90
N SER A 57 25.73 -7.08 -4.69
CA SER A 57 26.07 -7.83 -3.47
C SER A 57 24.87 -8.45 -2.76
N GLY A 58 23.64 -8.03 -3.06
CA GLY A 58 22.44 -8.43 -2.33
C GLY A 58 22.33 -7.84 -0.92
N LYS A 59 23.25 -6.96 -0.54
CA LYS A 59 23.28 -6.37 0.79
C LYS A 59 22.32 -5.21 0.91
N LYS A 60 21.76 -5.04 2.09
CA LYS A 60 20.98 -3.88 2.46
C LYS A 60 21.85 -2.63 2.48
N ILE A 61 21.44 -1.58 1.75
CA ILE A 61 22.11 -0.28 1.69
C ILE A 61 21.41 0.71 2.62
N ALA A 62 20.07 0.75 2.57
CA ALA A 62 19.26 1.66 3.34
C ALA A 62 17.93 1.01 3.76
N GLN A 63 17.26 1.64 4.72
CA GLN A 63 15.96 1.20 5.21
C GLN A 63 15.14 2.39 5.68
N TRP A 64 13.81 2.35 5.46
CA TRP A 64 12.89 3.43 5.81
C TRP A 64 11.62 2.87 6.43
N PHE A 65 10.93 3.71 7.19
CA PHE A 65 9.60 3.49 7.73
C PHE A 65 9.56 2.33 8.71
N ASP A 66 10.05 2.56 9.95
CA ASP A 66 9.88 1.57 11.00
C ASP A 66 8.39 1.23 11.19
N ALA A 67 8.09 -0.04 11.32
CA ALA A 67 6.72 -0.52 11.35
C ALA A 67 5.97 -0.13 12.64
N VAL A 68 6.70 0.16 13.73
CA VAL A 68 6.09 0.60 15.00
C VAL A 68 5.38 1.93 14.81
N TYR A 69 5.98 2.81 14.03
CA TYR A 69 5.40 4.12 13.73
C TYR A 69 4.48 4.05 12.50
N TYR A 70 5.03 3.66 11.35
CA TYR A 70 4.32 3.76 10.05
C TYR A 70 3.25 2.69 9.86
N ASN A 71 3.38 1.51 10.47
CA ASN A 71 2.36 0.47 10.49
C ASN A 71 1.61 0.41 11.84
N LYS A 72 1.69 1.47 12.65
CA LYS A 72 0.99 1.64 13.93
C LYS A 72 1.25 0.48 14.93
N GLY A 73 2.38 -0.22 14.77
CA GLY A 73 2.74 -1.41 15.54
C GLY A 73 1.99 -2.68 15.13
N TRP A 74 1.25 -2.67 14.05
CA TRP A 74 0.66 -3.87 13.45
C TRP A 74 1.75 -4.68 12.75
N ASN A 75 1.85 -5.97 13.06
CA ASN A 75 2.95 -6.84 12.61
C ASN A 75 2.56 -7.78 11.47
N ASP A 76 1.36 -7.65 10.96
CA ASP A 76 0.87 -8.49 9.87
C ASP A 76 0.53 -7.67 8.63
N GLU A 77 0.44 -8.39 7.52
CA GLU A 77 -0.06 -7.85 6.28
C GLU A 77 -1.57 -7.58 6.41
N LEU A 78 -2.00 -6.38 6.02
CA LEU A 78 -3.40 -6.10 5.76
C LEU A 78 -3.78 -6.57 4.35
N ILE A 79 -4.93 -6.20 3.87
CA ILE A 79 -5.33 -6.46 2.48
C ILE A 79 -4.44 -5.63 1.57
N HIS A 80 -3.71 -6.29 0.65
CA HIS A 80 -2.82 -5.60 -0.28
C HIS A 80 -3.22 -5.79 -1.73
N GLY A 81 -3.09 -4.71 -2.48
CA GLY A 81 -2.93 -4.70 -3.92
C GLY A 81 -1.47 -4.37 -4.28
N ASN A 82 -1.26 -3.53 -5.27
CA ASN A 82 0.03 -2.94 -5.53
C ASN A 82 0.42 -1.99 -4.40
N ILE A 83 1.70 -1.92 -4.12
CA ILE A 83 2.29 -1.00 -3.14
C ILE A 83 3.30 -0.05 -3.78
N PHE A 84 3.81 -0.43 -4.96
CA PHE A 84 4.64 0.41 -5.80
C PHE A 84 3.85 0.84 -7.02
N TYR A 85 3.87 2.13 -7.30
CA TYR A 85 3.11 2.73 -8.39
C TYR A 85 4.03 3.64 -9.20
N ASN A 86 4.10 3.40 -10.51
CA ASN A 86 4.81 4.30 -11.40
C ASN A 86 3.81 5.30 -11.98
N ILE A 87 4.08 6.59 -11.77
CA ILE A 87 3.31 7.68 -12.33
C ILE A 87 4.16 8.47 -13.32
N ARG A 88 3.60 9.49 -13.95
CA ARG A 88 4.31 10.31 -14.96
C ARG A 88 5.64 10.84 -14.42
N GLU A 89 6.57 11.12 -15.36
CA GLU A 89 7.90 11.67 -15.08
C GLU A 89 8.81 10.73 -14.27
N ASN A 90 8.62 9.40 -14.40
CA ASN A 90 9.40 8.40 -13.69
C ASN A 90 9.40 8.61 -12.15
N LYS A 91 8.30 9.08 -11.63
CA LYS A 91 8.07 9.09 -10.19
C LYS A 91 7.55 7.72 -9.77
N ASP A 92 8.29 7.04 -8.93
CA ASP A 92 7.79 5.84 -8.27
C ASP A 92 7.23 6.22 -6.91
N LEU A 93 6.01 5.80 -6.68
CA LEU A 93 5.32 6.02 -5.42
C LEU A 93 5.28 4.72 -4.63
N PHE A 94 5.29 4.86 -3.32
CA PHE A 94 5.23 3.76 -2.38
C PHE A 94 4.23 4.07 -1.27
N VAL A 95 3.36 3.12 -0.98
CA VAL A 95 2.50 3.14 0.21
C VAL A 95 2.20 1.71 0.64
N LEU A 96 2.36 1.41 1.91
CA LEU A 96 2.20 0.05 2.44
C LEU A 96 1.52 0.06 3.81
N GLY A 97 0.66 -0.91 4.02
CA GLY A 97 0.03 -1.13 5.32
C GLY A 97 -0.86 0.01 5.77
N LEU A 98 -0.61 0.48 6.98
CA LEU A 98 -1.39 1.54 7.64
C LEU A 98 -0.77 2.94 7.48
N MET A 99 0.10 3.11 6.49
CA MET A 99 0.67 4.42 6.17
C MET A 99 -0.45 5.39 5.79
N ASP A 100 -0.35 6.60 6.31
CA ASP A 100 -1.21 7.74 6.00
C ASP A 100 -0.61 8.65 4.92
N THR A 101 0.58 8.31 4.45
CA THR A 101 1.36 9.12 3.52
C THR A 101 1.83 8.27 2.34
N ILE A 102 1.54 8.74 1.14
CA ILE A 102 2.13 8.21 -0.08
C ILE A 102 3.53 8.80 -0.19
N MET A 103 4.53 7.94 -0.34
CA MET A 103 5.93 8.32 -0.46
C MET A 103 6.37 8.33 -1.92
N CYS A 104 7.31 9.20 -2.27
CA CYS A 104 7.97 9.21 -3.57
C CYS A 104 9.38 8.64 -3.43
N ILE A 105 9.74 7.75 -4.35
CA ILE A 105 11.07 7.17 -4.50
C ILE A 105 11.72 7.81 -5.73
N LYS A 106 12.86 8.46 -5.55
CA LYS A 106 13.62 9.08 -6.65
C LYS A 106 15.11 8.81 -6.47
N GLY A 107 15.64 7.89 -7.30
CA GLY A 107 17.01 7.42 -7.13
C GLY A 107 17.20 6.72 -5.80
N ASP A 108 18.06 7.23 -4.94
CA ASP A 108 18.35 6.75 -3.59
C ASP A 108 17.58 7.50 -2.48
N ALA A 109 16.76 8.47 -2.84
CA ALA A 109 15.99 9.27 -1.91
C ALA A 109 14.53 8.80 -1.82
N VAL A 110 14.01 8.78 -0.59
CA VAL A 110 12.59 8.50 -0.29
C VAL A 110 12.04 9.66 0.55
N PHE A 111 10.97 10.28 0.09
CA PHE A 111 10.40 11.47 0.74
C PHE A 111 8.86 11.50 0.64
N PRO A 112 8.17 12.22 1.54
CA PRO A 112 6.73 12.36 1.49
C PRO A 112 6.27 13.02 0.18
N PHE A 113 5.26 12.43 -0.46
CA PHE A 113 4.64 12.97 -1.66
C PHE A 113 3.26 13.57 -1.34
N LEU A 114 2.40 12.79 -0.69
CA LEU A 114 1.07 13.25 -0.29
C LEU A 114 0.70 12.63 1.05
N ALA A 115 0.50 13.45 2.07
CA ALA A 115 -0.05 13.03 3.36
C ALA A 115 -1.57 13.19 3.35
N ILE A 116 -2.27 12.23 3.94
CA ILE A 116 -3.71 12.24 4.11
C ILE A 116 -4.01 12.49 5.58
N GLU A 117 -4.78 13.52 5.86
CA GLU A 117 -5.22 13.85 7.21
C GLU A 117 -6.71 13.59 7.36
N SER A 118 -7.08 12.78 8.33
CA SER A 118 -8.46 12.50 8.68
C SER A 118 -8.56 11.93 10.09
N GLU A 119 -9.52 12.36 10.87
CA GLU A 119 -9.86 11.76 12.18
C GLU A 119 -10.27 10.29 12.06
N ARG A 120 -10.63 9.87 10.86
CA ARG A 120 -11.02 8.50 10.56
C ARG A 120 -9.84 7.57 10.27
N LEU A 121 -8.64 8.09 10.06
CA LEU A 121 -7.46 7.25 9.89
C LEU A 121 -7.22 6.42 11.15
N VAL A 122 -6.82 5.17 10.92
CA VAL A 122 -6.45 4.26 12.00
C VAL A 122 -5.28 4.82 12.78
N GLN A 123 -5.38 4.76 14.10
CA GLN A 123 -4.34 5.16 15.04
C GLN A 123 -3.80 3.95 15.81
N LYS A 124 -2.66 4.13 16.46
CA LYS A 124 -2.02 3.06 17.24
C LYS A 124 -2.91 2.49 18.35
N GLU A 125 -3.79 3.32 18.89
CA GLU A 125 -4.72 3.00 19.97
C GLU A 125 -5.90 2.12 19.50
N ASP A 126 -6.14 2.08 18.20
CA ASP A 126 -7.20 1.25 17.62
C ASP A 126 -6.84 -0.26 17.64
N PHE A 127 -5.60 -0.63 17.99
CA PHE A 127 -5.15 -2.02 18.03
C PHE A 127 -5.12 -2.58 19.45
N LEU A 128 -5.61 -3.81 19.60
CA LEU A 128 -5.49 -4.57 20.84
C LEU A 128 -4.06 -5.10 21.02
N LYS A 129 -3.63 -5.25 22.29
CA LYS A 129 -2.28 -5.75 22.59
C LYS A 129 -1.99 -7.10 21.93
N ASP A 130 -2.94 -8.03 22.01
CA ASP A 130 -2.78 -9.39 21.49
C ASP A 130 -2.72 -9.45 19.95
N GLU A 131 -3.21 -8.42 19.28
CA GLU A 131 -3.16 -8.32 17.81
C GLU A 131 -1.76 -7.95 17.30
N LYS A 132 -0.94 -7.31 18.13
CA LYS A 132 0.40 -6.83 17.78
C LYS A 132 1.49 -7.89 17.91
N VAL A 133 1.20 -9.03 18.49
CA VAL A 133 2.19 -10.10 18.69
C VAL A 133 2.49 -10.77 17.35
N PRO A 134 3.75 -10.82 16.92
CA PRO A 134 4.12 -11.54 15.70
C PRO A 134 3.71 -13.00 15.77
N THR A 135 3.32 -13.59 14.65
CA THR A 135 3.05 -15.03 14.55
C THR A 135 3.32 -15.54 13.14
N SER A 136 3.97 -16.69 13.06
CA SER A 136 4.18 -17.44 11.81
C SER A 136 2.95 -18.24 11.40
N ASN A 137 1.97 -18.44 12.29
CA ASN A 137 0.80 -19.26 12.02
C ASN A 137 -0.22 -18.53 11.13
N PRO A 138 -0.43 -18.97 9.86
CA PRO A 138 -1.33 -18.28 8.92
C PRO A 138 -2.79 -18.24 9.38
N ARG A 139 -3.26 -19.25 10.11
CA ARG A 139 -4.64 -19.29 10.62
C ARG A 139 -4.86 -18.25 11.73
N VAL A 140 -3.87 -18.06 12.58
CA VAL A 140 -3.91 -17.03 13.65
C VAL A 140 -3.89 -15.66 13.01
N ARG A 141 -2.98 -15.43 12.05
CA ARG A 141 -2.91 -14.17 11.30
C ARG A 141 -4.25 -13.84 10.62
N GLY A 142 -4.81 -14.77 9.86
CA GLY A 142 -6.08 -14.57 9.18
C GLY A 142 -7.23 -14.23 10.13
N LYS A 143 -7.34 -14.92 11.28
CA LYS A 143 -8.35 -14.59 12.29
C LYS A 143 -8.18 -13.20 12.88
N ARG A 144 -6.93 -12.81 13.22
CA ARG A 144 -6.62 -11.47 13.75
C ARG A 144 -6.97 -10.40 12.73
N MET A 145 -6.56 -10.57 11.49
CA MET A 145 -6.87 -9.66 10.39
C MET A 145 -8.39 -9.48 10.24
N MET A 146 -9.16 -10.55 10.17
CA MET A 146 -10.61 -10.46 10.04
C MET A 146 -11.28 -9.78 11.24
N SER A 147 -10.82 -10.07 12.45
CA SER A 147 -11.30 -9.42 13.66
C SER A 147 -11.01 -7.92 13.63
N LEU A 148 -9.78 -7.54 13.27
CA LEU A 148 -9.36 -6.16 13.13
C LEU A 148 -10.21 -5.42 12.09
N LEU A 149 -10.32 -5.95 10.87
CA LEU A 149 -11.07 -5.31 9.79
C LEU A 149 -12.54 -5.13 10.14
N THR A 150 -13.16 -6.11 10.79
CA THR A 150 -14.54 -6.02 11.27
C THR A 150 -14.70 -4.87 12.26
N ARG A 151 -13.78 -4.77 13.23
CA ARG A 151 -13.81 -3.71 14.26
C ARG A 151 -13.55 -2.33 13.64
N LEU A 152 -12.52 -2.18 12.80
CA LEU A 152 -12.20 -0.92 12.13
C LEU A 152 -13.36 -0.46 11.23
N SER A 153 -13.99 -1.38 10.52
CA SER A 153 -15.17 -1.10 9.70
C SER A 153 -16.37 -0.65 10.54
N ALA A 154 -16.61 -1.29 11.67
CA ALA A 154 -17.69 -0.88 12.59
C ALA A 154 -17.45 0.53 13.16
N GLN A 155 -16.22 0.91 13.38
CA GLN A 155 -15.80 2.24 13.84
C GLN A 155 -15.68 3.26 12.69
N ASN A 156 -15.98 2.87 11.46
CA ASN A 156 -15.86 3.71 10.27
C ASN A 156 -14.44 4.25 10.03
N LYS A 157 -13.41 3.48 10.42
CA LYS A 157 -12.01 3.84 10.23
C LYS A 157 -11.55 3.61 8.80
N ILE A 158 -10.55 4.40 8.37
CA ILE A 158 -9.81 4.24 7.11
C ILE A 158 -8.46 3.60 7.45
N TYR A 159 -8.13 2.49 6.79
CA TYR A 159 -6.99 1.66 7.16
C TYR A 159 -6.06 1.25 6.02
N GLN A 160 -6.35 1.68 4.80
CA GLN A 160 -5.47 1.40 3.66
C GLN A 160 -5.62 2.44 2.57
N ILE A 161 -4.50 2.84 1.99
CA ILE A 161 -4.42 3.62 0.75
C ILE A 161 -3.92 2.67 -0.34
N SER A 162 -4.55 2.65 -1.51
CA SER A 162 -4.18 1.78 -2.64
C SER A 162 -4.56 2.39 -3.99
N ASP A 163 -4.27 1.65 -5.06
CA ASP A 163 -4.68 1.94 -6.43
C ASP A 163 -4.30 3.35 -6.91
N VAL A 164 -3.05 3.74 -6.62
CA VAL A 164 -2.55 5.07 -6.95
C VAL A 164 -2.20 5.15 -8.43
N PHE A 165 -2.77 6.10 -9.15
CA PHE A 165 -2.42 6.38 -10.54
C PHE A 165 -2.62 7.85 -10.88
N GLU A 166 -2.00 8.31 -11.95
CA GLU A 166 -2.13 9.67 -12.46
C GLU A 166 -2.81 9.66 -13.83
N CYS A 167 -3.80 10.53 -14.00
CA CYS A 167 -4.46 10.78 -15.28
C CYS A 167 -4.76 12.28 -15.40
N ASP A 168 -4.42 12.88 -16.55
CA ASP A 168 -4.67 14.29 -16.85
C ASP A 168 -4.21 15.28 -15.78
N SER A 169 -3.03 15.05 -15.19
CA SER A 169 -2.45 15.84 -14.09
C SER A 169 -3.25 15.80 -12.79
N MET A 170 -4.11 14.80 -12.64
CA MET A 170 -4.83 14.48 -11.42
C MET A 170 -4.28 13.19 -10.85
N LEU A 171 -4.07 13.15 -9.55
CA LEU A 171 -3.75 11.91 -8.83
C LEU A 171 -5.05 11.26 -8.36
N TYR A 172 -5.16 9.98 -8.62
CA TYR A 172 -6.26 9.15 -8.17
C TYR A 172 -5.73 8.08 -7.23
N PHE A 173 -6.47 7.80 -6.19
CA PHE A 173 -6.18 6.68 -5.29
C PHE A 173 -7.44 6.23 -4.56
N SER A 174 -7.39 5.06 -3.97
CA SER A 174 -8.47 4.55 -3.13
C SER A 174 -8.08 4.53 -1.66
N CYS A 175 -9.08 4.71 -0.81
CA CYS A 175 -8.96 4.54 0.64
C CYS A 175 -9.93 3.47 1.11
N MET A 176 -9.44 2.41 1.73
CA MET A 176 -10.25 1.34 2.27
C MET A 176 -10.70 1.66 3.69
N GLY A 177 -11.99 1.51 3.93
CA GLY A 177 -12.60 1.63 5.24
C GLY A 177 -13.83 0.71 5.31
N ARG A 178 -14.92 1.17 5.94
CA ARG A 178 -16.21 0.47 5.89
C ARG A 178 -16.70 0.31 4.45
N ILE A 179 -16.41 1.29 3.61
CA ILE A 179 -16.63 1.28 2.16
C ILE A 179 -15.34 1.72 1.49
N LEU A 180 -15.21 1.47 0.20
CA LEU A 180 -14.13 1.98 -0.62
C LEU A 180 -14.42 3.43 -0.99
N TYR A 181 -13.46 4.30 -0.72
CA TYR A 181 -13.48 5.71 -1.10
C TYR A 181 -12.50 5.91 -2.26
N PHE A 182 -12.94 6.57 -3.31
CA PHE A 182 -12.10 7.00 -4.41
C PHE A 182 -11.76 8.47 -4.19
N VAL A 183 -10.50 8.81 -4.30
CA VAL A 183 -10.00 10.18 -4.13
C VAL A 183 -9.40 10.64 -5.44
N GLN A 184 -9.79 11.84 -5.86
CA GLN A 184 -9.19 12.58 -6.96
C GLN A 184 -8.52 13.81 -6.39
N TYR A 185 -7.23 13.97 -6.61
CA TYR A 185 -6.44 15.09 -6.11
C TYR A 185 -5.84 15.91 -7.24
N ASP A 186 -6.15 17.20 -7.27
CA ASP A 186 -5.56 18.18 -8.18
C ASP A 186 -4.33 18.79 -7.50
N GLU A 187 -3.13 18.37 -7.93
CA GLU A 187 -1.87 18.85 -7.36
C GLU A 187 -1.68 20.36 -7.52
N LYS A 188 -2.16 20.93 -8.64
CA LYS A 188 -2.00 22.37 -8.94
C LYS A 188 -2.90 23.22 -8.06
N LYS A 189 -4.13 22.80 -7.87
CA LYS A 189 -5.10 23.54 -7.04
C LYS A 189 -5.06 23.15 -5.57
N ARG A 190 -4.40 22.03 -5.24
CA ARG A 190 -4.37 21.42 -3.89
C ARG A 190 -5.77 21.13 -3.36
N ILE A 191 -6.65 20.64 -4.23
CA ILE A 191 -8.03 20.29 -3.89
C ILE A 191 -8.21 18.79 -4.08
N ALA A 192 -8.84 18.14 -3.10
CA ALA A 192 -9.22 16.74 -3.18
C ALA A 192 -10.74 16.59 -3.24
N PHE A 193 -11.21 15.67 -4.07
CA PHE A 193 -12.59 15.22 -4.13
C PHE A 193 -12.65 13.77 -3.73
N THR A 194 -13.62 13.41 -2.88
CA THR A 194 -13.79 12.04 -2.41
C THR A 194 -15.15 11.52 -2.84
N TYR A 195 -15.16 10.32 -3.41
CA TYR A 195 -16.33 9.65 -3.91
C TYR A 195 -16.48 8.28 -3.24
N SER A 196 -17.67 7.92 -2.87
CA SER A 196 -17.96 6.56 -2.36
C SER A 196 -18.45 5.61 -3.45
N ARG A 197 -18.71 6.13 -4.65
CA ARG A 197 -19.14 5.36 -5.81
C ARG A 197 -18.66 6.02 -7.09
N VAL A 198 -18.23 5.19 -8.03
CA VAL A 198 -17.84 5.59 -9.39
C VAL A 198 -18.68 4.77 -10.36
N ALA A 199 -19.43 5.44 -11.23
CA ALA A 199 -20.13 4.79 -12.32
C ALA A 199 -19.30 4.96 -13.60
N ASN A 200 -19.02 3.86 -14.28
CA ASN A 200 -18.39 3.87 -15.58
C ASN A 200 -19.48 3.64 -16.64
N ASP A 201 -19.91 4.70 -17.31
CA ASP A 201 -20.94 4.65 -18.33
C ASP A 201 -20.41 4.33 -19.74
N VAL A 202 -19.09 4.33 -19.90
CA VAL A 202 -18.42 4.10 -21.19
C VAL A 202 -18.13 2.62 -21.43
N LEU A 203 -17.55 1.94 -20.43
CA LEU A 203 -17.09 0.55 -20.59
C LEU A 203 -18.15 -0.50 -20.22
N PHE A 204 -19.13 -0.17 -19.40
CA PHE A 204 -20.06 -1.13 -18.80
C PHE A 204 -21.53 -0.90 -19.14
N ARG A 205 -21.84 -0.42 -20.33
CA ARG A 205 -23.22 -0.47 -20.86
C ARG A 205 -23.78 -1.90 -20.95
N MET A 206 -22.97 -2.91 -20.71
CA MET A 206 -23.30 -4.33 -20.84
C MET A 206 -23.48 -5.10 -19.54
N ILE A 207 -23.41 -4.46 -18.37
CA ILE A 207 -23.71 -5.17 -17.11
C ILE A 207 -25.21 -5.05 -16.85
N PRO A 208 -25.95 -6.17 -16.93
CA PRO A 208 -27.38 -6.13 -16.68
C PRO A 208 -27.66 -5.74 -15.23
N GLU A 209 -28.74 -5.05 -15.00
CA GLU A 209 -29.58 -4.76 -13.83
C GLU A 209 -29.18 -5.19 -12.39
N TYR A 210 -28.12 -5.98 -12.19
CA TYR A 210 -27.69 -6.46 -10.86
C TYR A 210 -27.04 -5.40 -9.97
N PHE A 211 -26.68 -4.24 -10.52
CA PHE A 211 -26.19 -3.10 -9.76
C PHE A 211 -27.18 -1.93 -9.82
N GLN A 212 -28.37 -2.11 -9.31
CA GLN A 212 -29.26 -0.98 -9.05
C GLN A 212 -28.64 -0.11 -7.94
N LEU A 213 -28.06 1.01 -8.34
CA LEU A 213 -27.57 2.02 -7.41
C LEU A 213 -28.77 2.64 -6.66
N PRO A 214 -28.72 2.78 -5.34
CA PRO A 214 -29.75 3.52 -4.60
C PRO A 214 -29.89 4.94 -5.17
N LYS A 215 -31.12 5.41 -5.30
CA LYS A 215 -31.50 6.67 -5.96
C LYS A 215 -30.92 7.97 -5.37
N HIS A 216 -30.15 7.92 -4.29
CA HIS A 216 -29.63 9.09 -3.56
C HIS A 216 -28.14 8.97 -3.24
N SER A 217 -27.27 8.76 -4.20
CA SER A 217 -25.83 8.80 -3.97
C SER A 217 -25.17 9.82 -4.89
N ASN A 218 -24.25 10.62 -4.35
CA ASN A 218 -23.37 11.42 -5.17
C ASN A 218 -22.54 10.46 -6.03
N VAL A 219 -22.83 10.40 -7.31
CA VAL A 219 -22.12 9.55 -8.27
C VAL A 219 -21.19 10.46 -9.07
N ALA A 220 -19.89 10.16 -9.04
CA ALA A 220 -18.94 10.76 -9.93
C ALA A 220 -18.87 9.94 -11.22
N TYR A 221 -18.88 10.62 -12.35
CA TYR A 221 -18.68 10.02 -13.66
C TYR A 221 -17.26 10.29 -14.11
N LEU A 222 -16.50 9.24 -14.37
CA LEU A 222 -15.22 9.33 -15.07
C LEU A 222 -15.52 9.31 -16.58
N ARG A 223 -15.25 10.42 -17.25
CA ARG A 223 -15.31 10.54 -18.72
C ARG A 223 -13.95 10.35 -19.33
#